data_9882eff33e7e69e597daaa9f22948cf0
#
_entry.id   9882eff33e7e69e597daaa9f22948cf0
#
_cell.length_a   1.000
_cell.length_b   1.000
_cell.length_c   1.000
_cell.angle_alpha   90.00
_cell.angle_beta   90.00
_cell.angle_gamma   90.00
#
_symmetry.space_group_name_H-M   'P 1'
#
loop_
_entity.id
_entity.type
_entity.pdbx_description
1 polymer ?
#
loop_
_entity_poly.entity_id
_entity_poly.type
_entity_poly.pdbx_seq_one_letter_code
_entity_poly.pdbx_strand_id
1 'polypeptide(L)'
;MAFFPCIYFTGSTNPRYYTLENLNYQKMTTAQKIDAMLQRSKSRQYFYELIIKLVGVCLDRGFRIIIENPYSPLHYLCNNFFKAPDVFDRNRQRRGDFFNKPTGYWYFNCVPTIGYSYQNPKEKRTIFSCRGAKDAGLCSEERSLISPDYARNFICDFILGKPQPEICPTLFDAM
;
A
#
# COMPACT_ATOMS: atom_id res chain seq x y z
N MET A 1 5.47 -12.61 -3.10
CA MET A 1 4.69 -11.40 -2.86
C MET A 1 5.05 -10.37 -3.92
N ALA A 2 4.08 -9.62 -4.44
CA ALA A 2 4.31 -8.63 -5.48
C ALA A 2 3.84 -7.24 -5.02
N PHE A 3 4.68 -6.24 -5.23
CA PHE A 3 4.43 -4.83 -4.93
C PHE A 3 4.40 -4.05 -6.24
N PHE A 4 3.29 -3.38 -6.50
CA PHE A 4 3.14 -2.55 -7.69
C PHE A 4 3.12 -1.07 -7.33
N PRO A 5 3.54 -0.18 -8.25
CA PRO A 5 3.51 1.24 -8.00
C PRO A 5 2.11 1.74 -7.67
N CYS A 6 1.84 2.01 -6.40
CA CYS A 6 0.51 2.44 -5.94
C CYS A 6 0.07 3.81 -6.51
N ILE A 7 1.04 4.62 -6.94
CA ILE A 7 0.78 5.98 -7.44
C ILE A 7 -0.19 6.01 -8.62
N TYR A 8 -0.23 4.95 -9.43
CA TYR A 8 -1.12 4.87 -10.59
C TYR A 8 -2.55 4.41 -10.24
N PHE A 9 -2.73 3.84 -9.05
CA PHE A 9 -4.01 3.29 -8.60
C PHE A 9 -4.68 4.13 -7.51
N THR A 10 -4.00 5.12 -6.97
CA THR A 10 -4.53 6.01 -5.92
C THR A 10 -5.51 7.04 -6.48
N GLY A 11 -6.26 7.70 -5.60
CA GLY A 11 -7.18 8.77 -5.98
C GLY A 11 -6.52 9.93 -6.71
N SER A 12 -5.19 10.12 -6.57
CA SER A 12 -4.42 11.14 -7.30
C SER A 12 -4.36 10.89 -8.82
N THR A 13 -4.72 9.70 -9.29
CA THR A 13 -4.85 9.40 -10.72
C THR A 13 -6.25 9.64 -11.26
N ASN A 14 -7.19 10.05 -10.41
CA ASN A 14 -8.54 10.39 -10.84
C ASN A 14 -8.51 11.71 -11.64
N PRO A 15 -9.23 11.82 -12.76
CA PRO A 15 -9.30 13.05 -13.54
C PRO A 15 -9.61 14.32 -12.74
N ARG A 16 -10.48 14.24 -11.74
CA ARG A 16 -10.79 15.39 -10.87
C ARG A 16 -9.60 15.92 -10.08
N TYR A 17 -8.52 15.12 -9.89
CA TYR A 17 -7.30 15.58 -9.24
C TYR A 17 -6.57 16.65 -10.08
N TYR A 18 -6.75 16.65 -11.39
CA TYR A 18 -6.18 17.59 -12.34
C TYR A 18 -7.13 18.74 -12.69
N THR A 19 -8.14 18.99 -11.86
CA THR A 19 -9.07 20.11 -12.09
C THR A 19 -8.32 21.45 -12.12
N LEU A 20 -8.91 22.44 -12.78
CA LEU A 20 -8.35 23.78 -12.88
C LEU A 20 -8.13 24.45 -11.51
N GLU A 21 -8.91 24.03 -10.50
CA GLU A 21 -8.86 24.57 -9.14
C GLU A 21 -7.80 23.92 -8.26
N ASN A 22 -7.23 22.77 -8.68
CA ASN A 22 -6.24 22.07 -7.89
C ASN A 22 -4.94 22.87 -7.77
N LEU A 23 -4.55 23.23 -6.54
CA LEU A 23 -3.39 24.09 -6.27
C LEU A 23 -2.07 23.58 -6.84
N ASN A 24 -1.89 22.25 -6.91
CA ASN A 24 -0.68 21.64 -7.44
C ASN A 24 -0.53 21.84 -8.95
N TYR A 25 -1.63 22.10 -9.64
CA TYR A 25 -1.69 22.22 -11.10
C TYR A 25 -2.15 23.59 -11.57
N GLN A 26 -2.34 24.55 -10.67
CA GLN A 26 -2.81 25.90 -11.03
C GLN A 26 -1.93 26.60 -12.08
N LYS A 27 -0.61 26.37 -12.03
CA LYS A 27 0.33 26.96 -12.99
C LYS A 27 0.33 26.28 -14.37
N MET A 28 -0.31 25.13 -14.50
CA MET A 28 -0.39 24.40 -15.76
C MET A 28 -1.49 24.98 -16.65
N THR A 29 -1.21 25.07 -17.95
CA THR A 29 -2.24 25.35 -18.95
C THR A 29 -3.25 24.18 -19.02
N THR A 30 -4.42 24.43 -19.61
CA THR A 30 -5.43 23.39 -19.83
C THR A 30 -4.86 22.22 -20.67
N ALA A 31 -4.09 22.52 -21.72
CA ALA A 31 -3.45 21.51 -22.55
C ALA A 31 -2.49 20.64 -21.71
N GLN A 32 -1.62 21.25 -20.90
CA GLN A 32 -0.70 20.51 -20.02
C GLN A 32 -1.43 19.63 -19.01
N LYS A 33 -2.58 20.08 -18.48
CA LYS A 33 -3.41 19.28 -17.57
C LYS A 33 -4.00 18.07 -18.28
N ILE A 34 -4.52 18.26 -19.50
CA ILE A 34 -5.05 17.16 -20.33
C ILE A 34 -3.94 16.14 -20.62
N ASP A 35 -2.77 16.58 -21.02
CA ASP A 35 -1.63 15.68 -21.28
C ASP A 35 -1.24 14.91 -20.02
N ALA A 36 -1.15 15.55 -18.87
CA ALA A 36 -0.87 14.88 -17.60
C ALA A 36 -1.91 13.81 -17.25
N MET A 37 -3.19 14.10 -17.48
CA MET A 37 -4.28 13.14 -17.28
C MET A 37 -4.15 11.93 -18.21
N LEU A 38 -3.87 12.17 -19.49
CA LEU A 38 -3.70 11.11 -20.50
C LEU A 38 -2.50 10.24 -20.18
N GLN A 39 -1.37 10.83 -19.82
CA GLN A 39 -0.17 10.09 -19.42
C GLN A 39 -0.41 9.22 -18.19
N ARG A 40 -1.09 9.77 -17.16
CA ARG A 40 -1.45 9.00 -15.96
C ARG A 40 -2.40 7.85 -16.29
N SER A 41 -3.36 8.07 -17.16
CA SER A 41 -4.30 7.02 -17.59
C SER A 41 -3.59 5.90 -18.34
N LYS A 42 -2.68 6.23 -19.26
CA LYS A 42 -1.84 5.24 -19.97
C LYS A 42 -0.97 4.43 -19.01
N SER A 43 -0.29 5.10 -18.07
CA SER A 43 0.54 4.42 -17.07
C SER A 43 -0.29 3.50 -16.17
N ARG A 44 -1.49 3.93 -15.74
CA ARG A 44 -2.40 3.09 -14.96
C ARG A 44 -2.83 1.87 -15.75
N GLN A 45 -3.22 2.04 -17.00
CA GLN A 45 -3.62 0.93 -17.87
C GLN A 45 -2.47 -0.07 -18.04
N TYR A 46 -1.28 0.41 -18.33
CA TYR A 46 -0.09 -0.45 -18.48
C TYR A 46 0.17 -1.31 -17.24
N PHE A 47 0.20 -0.71 -16.04
CA PHE A 47 0.43 -1.45 -14.80
C PHE A 47 -0.75 -2.36 -14.44
N TYR A 48 -1.96 -1.96 -14.75
CA TYR A 48 -3.14 -2.79 -14.55
C TYR A 48 -3.09 -4.05 -15.43
N GLU A 49 -2.78 -3.91 -16.71
CA GLU A 49 -2.60 -5.04 -17.62
C GLU A 49 -1.46 -5.97 -17.16
N LEU A 50 -0.37 -5.40 -16.68
CA LEU A 50 0.76 -6.19 -16.15
C LEU A 50 0.33 -7.03 -14.94
N ILE A 51 -0.43 -6.46 -14.01
CA ILE A 51 -0.97 -7.19 -12.85
C ILE A 51 -1.90 -8.31 -13.31
N ILE A 52 -2.82 -8.02 -14.23
CA ILE A 52 -3.77 -9.01 -14.76
C ILE A 52 -3.02 -10.19 -15.41
N LYS A 53 -2.05 -9.89 -16.26
CA LYS A 53 -1.22 -10.91 -16.93
C LYS A 53 -0.44 -11.75 -15.92
N LEU A 54 0.17 -11.11 -14.91
CA LEU A 54 0.90 -11.81 -13.87
C LEU A 54 -0.01 -12.75 -13.07
N VAL A 55 -1.20 -12.27 -12.67
CA VAL A 55 -2.19 -13.10 -11.96
C VAL A 55 -2.64 -14.25 -12.86
N GLY A 56 -2.93 -13.99 -14.14
CA GLY A 56 -3.31 -15.02 -15.11
C GLY A 56 -2.26 -16.14 -15.20
N VAL A 57 -0.99 -15.79 -15.36
CA VAL A 57 0.12 -16.77 -15.39
C VAL A 57 0.22 -17.55 -14.08
N CYS A 58 0.05 -16.86 -12.94
CA CYS A 58 0.10 -17.55 -11.64
C CYS A 58 -1.07 -18.53 -11.46
N LEU A 59 -2.26 -18.15 -11.90
CA LEU A 59 -3.43 -19.01 -11.84
C LEU A 59 -3.26 -20.24 -12.75
N ASP A 60 -2.83 -20.04 -13.98
CA ASP A 60 -2.61 -21.11 -14.97
C ASP A 60 -1.52 -22.10 -14.54
N ARG A 61 -0.45 -21.61 -13.93
CA ARG A 61 0.70 -22.41 -13.50
C ARG A 61 0.60 -22.91 -12.05
N GLY A 62 -0.46 -22.61 -11.34
CA GLY A 62 -0.62 -23.00 -9.92
C GLY A 62 0.33 -22.24 -8.97
N PHE A 63 0.93 -21.11 -9.39
CA PHE A 63 1.82 -20.35 -8.55
C PHE A 63 1.04 -19.52 -7.54
N ARG A 64 1.53 -19.49 -6.30
CA ARG A 64 0.96 -18.67 -5.25
C ARG A 64 1.44 -17.22 -5.40
N ILE A 65 0.52 -16.28 -5.40
CA ILE A 65 0.87 -14.85 -5.43
C ILE A 65 0.04 -14.07 -4.42
N ILE A 66 0.68 -13.14 -3.74
CA ILE A 66 0.05 -12.16 -2.86
C ILE A 66 0.41 -10.78 -3.41
N ILE A 67 -0.61 -9.98 -3.74
CA ILE A 67 -0.45 -8.62 -4.21
C ILE A 67 -0.76 -7.67 -3.06
N GLU A 68 0.11 -6.70 -2.83
CA GLU A 68 -0.05 -5.63 -1.86
C GLU A 68 -0.34 -4.30 -2.57
N ASN A 69 -1.30 -3.55 -2.07
CA ASN A 69 -1.46 -2.15 -2.44
C ASN A 69 -2.17 -1.36 -1.32
N PRO A 70 -1.93 -0.05 -1.20
CA PRO A 70 -2.68 0.78 -0.27
C PRO A 70 -4.19 0.64 -0.49
N TYR A 71 -4.94 0.62 0.60
CA TYR A 71 -6.39 0.51 0.55
C TYR A 71 -7.07 1.86 0.76
N SER A 72 -7.94 2.22 -0.14
CA SER A 72 -8.88 3.34 0.02
C SER A 72 -10.11 3.09 -0.85
N PRO A 73 -11.29 3.60 -0.47
CA PRO A 73 -12.48 3.48 -1.30
C PRO A 73 -12.33 4.06 -2.72
N LEU A 74 -11.38 4.98 -2.91
CA LEU A 74 -11.07 5.59 -4.20
C LEU A 74 -9.92 4.90 -4.94
N HIS A 75 -9.38 3.83 -4.38
CA HIS A 75 -8.27 3.12 -4.99
C HIS A 75 -8.77 2.25 -6.17
N TYR A 76 -8.09 2.37 -7.30
CA TYR A 76 -8.56 1.73 -8.55
C TYR A 76 -8.70 0.22 -8.42
N LEU A 77 -7.71 -0.48 -7.84
CA LEU A 77 -7.76 -1.93 -7.67
C LEU A 77 -8.87 -2.39 -6.72
N CYS A 78 -9.26 -1.57 -5.73
CA CYS A 78 -10.34 -1.95 -4.83
C CYS A 78 -11.70 -2.05 -5.52
N ASN A 79 -11.87 -1.36 -6.66
CA ASN A 79 -13.13 -1.29 -7.39
C ASN A 79 -13.10 -1.99 -8.76
N ASN A 80 -11.91 -2.27 -9.29
CA ASN A 80 -11.74 -2.73 -10.66
C ASN A 80 -10.79 -3.94 -10.75
N PHE A 81 -10.76 -4.80 -9.74
CA PHE A 81 -9.93 -5.99 -9.77
C PHE A 81 -10.79 -7.26 -9.71
N PHE A 82 -10.20 -8.44 -9.85
CA PHE A 82 -10.91 -9.73 -9.87
C PHE A 82 -11.81 -9.97 -8.65
N LYS A 83 -11.39 -9.44 -7.50
CA LYS A 83 -12.08 -9.57 -6.23
C LYS A 83 -11.69 -8.45 -5.29
N ALA A 84 -12.43 -8.31 -4.21
CA ALA A 84 -12.01 -7.49 -3.07
C ALA A 84 -10.73 -8.06 -2.41
N PRO A 85 -9.94 -7.25 -1.68
CA PRO A 85 -8.80 -7.78 -0.94
C PRO A 85 -9.24 -8.84 0.08
N ASP A 86 -8.50 -9.94 0.16
CA ASP A 86 -8.78 -11.02 1.11
C ASP A 86 -8.42 -10.62 2.53
N VAL A 87 -7.41 -9.75 2.67
CA VAL A 87 -6.99 -9.17 3.95
C VAL A 87 -6.95 -7.65 3.82
N PHE A 88 -7.54 -7.00 4.81
CA PHE A 88 -7.48 -5.55 4.95
C PHE A 88 -6.84 -5.18 6.28
N ASP A 89 -5.60 -4.73 6.24
CA ASP A 89 -4.92 -4.16 7.40
C ASP A 89 -5.20 -2.65 7.48
N ARG A 90 -6.07 -2.27 8.41
CA ARG A 90 -6.50 -0.88 8.58
C ARG A 90 -5.42 0.03 9.13
N ASN A 91 -4.52 -0.53 9.92
CA ASN A 91 -3.48 0.25 10.59
C ASN A 91 -2.23 -0.60 10.82
N ARG A 92 -1.31 -0.53 9.90
CA ARG A 92 -0.04 -1.25 9.95
C ARG A 92 0.80 -0.94 11.19
N GLN A 93 0.65 0.24 11.79
CA GLN A 93 1.33 0.59 13.04
C GLN A 93 0.96 -0.35 14.20
N ARG A 94 -0.22 -0.95 14.20
CA ARG A 94 -0.60 -1.94 15.21
C ARG A 94 0.19 -3.25 15.10
N ARG A 95 0.94 -3.41 14.03
CA ARG A 95 1.81 -4.56 13.75
C ARG A 95 3.27 -4.15 13.61
N GLY A 96 3.65 -3.01 14.19
CA GLY A 96 5.04 -2.56 14.25
C GLY A 96 5.54 -1.77 13.04
N ASP A 97 4.66 -1.30 12.15
CA ASP A 97 5.11 -0.46 11.04
C ASP A 97 5.30 1.01 11.43
N PHE A 98 6.14 1.70 10.66
CA PHE A 98 6.35 3.14 10.81
C PHE A 98 5.09 3.95 10.53
N PHE A 99 4.27 3.49 9.59
CA PHE A 99 3.15 4.24 9.04
C PHE A 99 1.78 3.65 9.39
N ASN A 100 0.85 4.54 9.73
CA ASN A 100 -0.57 4.21 9.70
C ASN A 100 -1.04 4.24 8.23
N LYS A 101 -0.79 3.14 7.50
CA LYS A 101 -1.11 3.03 6.08
C LYS A 101 -2.10 1.88 5.88
N PRO A 102 -3.39 2.16 5.65
CA PRO A 102 -4.34 1.12 5.31
C PRO A 102 -3.89 0.38 4.05
N THR A 103 -3.87 -0.95 4.10
CA THR A 103 -3.32 -1.78 3.04
C THR A 103 -4.22 -2.97 2.77
N GLY A 104 -4.48 -3.23 1.50
CA GLY A 104 -5.19 -4.42 1.03
C GLY A 104 -4.22 -5.47 0.49
N TYR A 105 -4.55 -6.73 0.71
CA TYR A 105 -3.79 -7.88 0.21
C TYR A 105 -4.72 -8.82 -0.53
N TRP A 106 -4.35 -9.16 -1.76
CA TRP A 106 -5.07 -10.10 -2.62
C TRP A 106 -4.26 -11.38 -2.76
N TYR A 107 -4.89 -12.50 -2.46
CA TYR A 107 -4.28 -13.83 -2.51
C TYR A 107 -4.82 -14.62 -3.69
N PHE A 108 -3.94 -15.26 -4.46
CA PHE A 108 -4.30 -16.15 -5.56
C PHE A 108 -3.54 -17.46 -5.42
N ASN A 109 -4.22 -18.58 -5.62
CA ASN A 109 -3.75 -19.95 -5.37
C ASN A 109 -3.21 -20.18 -3.95
N CYS A 110 -3.61 -19.35 -3.01
CA CYS A 110 -3.36 -19.48 -1.59
C CYS A 110 -4.43 -18.73 -0.80
N VAL A 111 -4.59 -19.11 0.45
CA VAL A 111 -5.51 -18.45 1.37
C VAL A 111 -4.74 -17.76 2.47
N PRO A 112 -5.20 -16.58 2.95
CA PRO A 112 -4.57 -15.93 4.09
C PRO A 112 -4.78 -16.77 5.35
N THR A 113 -3.78 -16.82 6.20
CA THR A 113 -3.96 -17.18 7.60
C THR A 113 -4.34 -15.90 8.37
N ILE A 114 -5.10 -16.04 9.44
CA ILE A 114 -5.52 -14.89 10.24
C ILE A 114 -4.84 -14.99 11.60
N GLY A 115 -3.94 -14.07 11.87
CA GLY A 115 -3.26 -13.90 13.15
C GLY A 115 -3.52 -12.52 13.74
N TYR A 116 -3.19 -12.36 15.01
CA TYR A 116 -3.45 -11.14 15.78
C TYR A 116 -2.18 -10.64 16.50
N SER A 117 -1.05 -10.62 15.80
CA SER A 117 0.15 -10.01 16.39
C SER A 117 -0.10 -8.52 16.62
N TYR A 118 0.03 -8.10 17.86
CA TYR A 118 0.01 -6.68 18.22
C TYR A 118 1.40 -6.27 18.66
N GLN A 119 1.92 -5.25 17.99
CA GLN A 119 3.23 -4.68 18.32
C GLN A 119 3.21 -3.18 18.08
N ASN A 120 3.57 -2.40 19.11
CA ASN A 120 3.78 -0.98 18.91
C ASN A 120 5.00 -0.75 18.01
N PRO A 121 4.95 0.23 17.10
CA PRO A 121 6.12 0.56 16.30
C PRO A 121 7.21 1.18 17.18
N LYS A 122 8.47 0.84 16.91
CA LYS A 122 9.64 1.48 17.54
C LYS A 122 9.72 2.96 17.17
N GLU A 123 9.24 3.31 15.98
CA GLU A 123 9.21 4.67 15.47
C GLU A 123 7.88 4.90 14.75
N LYS A 124 7.26 6.06 14.98
CA LYS A 124 6.06 6.49 14.22
C LYS A 124 6.45 7.61 13.28
N ARG A 125 6.08 7.46 12.01
CA ARG A 125 6.30 8.48 10.98
C ARG A 125 4.97 8.95 10.41
N THR A 126 4.88 10.22 10.08
CA THR A 126 3.70 10.82 9.46
C THR A 126 3.92 10.93 7.96
N ILE A 127 2.96 10.41 7.18
CA ILE A 127 3.05 10.41 5.70
C ILE A 127 2.90 11.82 5.13
N PHE A 128 2.05 12.64 5.73
CA PHE A 128 1.76 13.99 5.26
C PHE A 128 2.11 15.01 6.32
N SER A 129 2.81 16.06 5.93
CA SER A 129 2.88 17.27 6.73
C SER A 129 1.54 18.02 6.62
N CYS A 130 1.00 18.50 7.72
CA CYS A 130 -0.11 19.43 7.69
C CYS A 130 0.30 20.74 7.01
N ARG A 131 -0.64 21.40 6.34
CA ARG A 131 -0.39 22.72 5.74
C ARG A 131 0.12 23.68 6.83
N GLY A 132 1.34 24.22 6.64
CA GLY A 132 2.00 25.07 7.64
C GLY A 132 2.95 24.34 8.61
N ALA A 133 3.12 23.03 8.49
CA ALA A 133 4.18 22.33 9.20
C ALA A 133 5.55 22.74 8.66
N LYS A 134 6.53 22.93 9.57
CA LYS A 134 7.90 23.29 9.20
C LYS A 134 8.64 22.17 8.47
N ASP A 135 8.17 20.93 8.61
CA ASP A 135 8.81 19.77 8.01
C ASP A 135 8.25 19.46 6.63
N ALA A 136 9.11 19.31 5.65
CA ALA A 136 8.76 18.74 4.36
C ALA A 136 8.22 17.33 4.57
N GLY A 137 7.09 17.00 3.95
CA GLY A 137 6.55 15.62 4.00
C GLY A 137 7.54 14.63 3.42
N LEU A 138 7.42 13.37 3.82
CA LEU A 138 8.29 12.29 3.36
C LEU A 138 8.22 12.12 1.84
N CYS A 139 9.36 11.84 1.21
CA CYS A 139 9.42 11.54 -0.22
C CYS A 139 8.74 10.21 -0.56
N SER A 140 8.58 9.92 -1.85
CA SER A 140 7.89 8.71 -2.31
C SER A 140 8.60 7.42 -1.85
N GLU A 141 9.93 7.43 -1.84
CA GLU A 141 10.75 6.30 -1.42
C GLU A 141 10.59 6.02 0.08
N GLU A 142 10.71 7.05 0.90
CA GLU A 142 10.52 6.92 2.36
C GLU A 142 9.14 6.40 2.73
N ARG A 143 8.11 6.84 2.00
CA ARG A 143 6.72 6.35 2.18
C ARG A 143 6.52 4.90 1.73
N SER A 144 7.44 4.36 0.95
CA SER A 144 7.42 2.97 0.49
C SER A 144 8.10 2.01 1.45
N LEU A 145 8.84 2.52 2.41
CA LEU A 145 9.52 1.69 3.41
C LEU A 145 8.50 0.89 4.24
N ILE A 146 8.91 -0.32 4.55
CA ILE A 146 8.19 -1.26 5.42
C ILE A 146 9.12 -1.59 6.56
N SER A 147 8.66 -1.50 7.81
CA SER A 147 9.49 -1.89 8.94
C SER A 147 9.77 -3.39 8.93
N PRO A 148 10.95 -3.84 9.37
CA PRO A 148 11.25 -5.26 9.53
C PRO A 148 10.27 -5.96 10.48
N ASP A 149 9.84 -5.27 11.53
CA ASP A 149 8.88 -5.81 12.50
C ASP A 149 7.51 -6.04 11.83
N TYR A 150 7.03 -5.09 11.03
CA TYR A 150 5.79 -5.29 10.29
C TYR A 150 5.89 -6.43 9.27
N ALA A 151 7.00 -6.51 8.54
CA ALA A 151 7.20 -7.58 7.56
C ALA A 151 7.16 -8.97 8.24
N ARG A 152 7.82 -9.12 9.39
CA ARG A 152 7.79 -10.34 10.18
C ARG A 152 6.38 -10.66 10.67
N ASN A 153 5.70 -9.68 11.28
CA ASN A 153 4.34 -9.84 11.80
C ASN A 153 3.35 -10.22 10.71
N PHE A 154 3.46 -9.57 9.55
CA PHE A 154 2.65 -9.89 8.39
C PHE A 154 2.87 -11.34 7.93
N ILE A 155 4.12 -11.78 7.81
CA ILE A 155 4.45 -13.16 7.40
C ILE A 155 3.90 -14.17 8.41
N CYS A 156 4.09 -13.93 9.71
CA CYS A 156 3.59 -14.83 10.75
C CYS A 156 2.07 -14.89 10.76
N ASP A 157 1.38 -13.75 10.72
CA ASP A 157 -0.06 -13.67 10.86
C ASP A 157 -0.81 -14.10 9.60
N PHE A 158 -0.36 -13.67 8.43
CA PHE A 158 -1.14 -13.77 7.20
C PHE A 158 -0.60 -14.76 6.16
N ILE A 159 0.58 -15.34 6.39
CA ILE A 159 1.17 -16.34 5.49
C ILE A 159 1.39 -17.68 6.19
N LEU A 160 2.02 -17.68 7.36
CA LEU A 160 2.42 -18.91 8.05
C LEU A 160 1.42 -19.39 9.11
N GLY A 161 0.53 -18.52 9.59
CA GLY A 161 -0.38 -18.82 10.69
C GLY A 161 0.32 -19.12 12.01
N LYS A 162 1.53 -18.62 12.21
CA LYS A 162 2.31 -18.83 13.42
C LYS A 162 2.19 -17.60 14.32
N PRO A 163 1.88 -17.77 15.62
CA PRO A 163 2.02 -16.69 16.56
C PRO A 163 3.49 -16.29 16.60
N GLN A 164 3.75 -15.00 16.84
CA GLN A 164 5.10 -14.55 17.13
C GLN A 164 5.59 -15.26 18.41
N PRO A 165 6.88 -15.63 18.49
CA PRO A 165 7.47 -15.91 19.78
C PRO A 165 7.29 -14.65 20.64
N GLU A 166 6.68 -14.80 21.81
CA GLU A 166 6.60 -13.74 22.79
C GLU A 166 8.03 -13.24 23.01
N ILE A 167 8.31 -12.01 22.62
CA ILE A 167 9.50 -11.31 23.07
C ILE A 167 9.18 -10.95 24.50
N CYS A 168 9.46 -11.88 25.44
CA CYS A 168 9.51 -11.51 26.84
C CYS A 168 10.58 -10.41 26.94
N PRO A 169 10.22 -9.17 27.28
CA PRO A 169 11.23 -8.18 27.58
C PRO A 169 12.04 -8.73 28.74
N THR A 170 13.31 -8.96 28.51
CA THR A 170 14.22 -9.33 29.60
C THR A 170 14.30 -8.14 30.55
N LEU A 171 14.52 -8.41 31.84
CA LEU A 171 14.66 -7.36 32.86
C LEU A 171 15.76 -6.33 32.51
N PHE A 172 16.61 -6.64 31.55
CA PHE A 172 17.70 -5.81 31.05
C PHE A 172 17.30 -4.87 29.89
N ASP A 173 16.12 -5.02 29.31
CA ASP A 173 15.61 -4.11 28.27
C ASP A 173 14.94 -2.85 28.86
N ALA A 174 14.88 -2.75 30.19
CA ALA A 174 14.26 -1.64 30.95
C ALA A 174 15.27 -0.73 31.67
N MET A 175 16.57 -0.84 31.37
CA MET A 175 17.61 0.02 31.95
C MET A 175 18.15 1.03 30.94
#